data_2e7d9a4e7509695f2be27b6b93d77479
#
_entry.id   2e7d9a4e7509695f2be27b6b93d77479
#
_cell.length_a   1.000
_cell.length_b   1.000
_cell.length_c   1.000
_cell.angle_alpha   90.00
_cell.angle_beta   90.00
_cell.angle_gamma   90.00
#
_symmetry.space_group_name_H-M   'P 1'
#
loop_
_entity.id
_entity.type
_entity.pdbx_description
1 polymer ?
#
loop_
_entity_poly.entity_id
_entity_poly.type
_entity_poly.pdbx_seq_one_letter_code
_entity_poly.pdbx_strand_id
1 'polypeptide(L)'
;MVSCGSDVAVPAASSTSIPASTTTEADVPLPTGVLFAVPTQNREDPAKGQFQVQLHNDTDGRYDLTAVQFRWAGYTTPVVERTAVIVGGQTVDLPVPFPGATCAGDGSIDTMPSLDDAAVVLRLVDGSEVEMSVVDQFHLARRLYLEDCERQMIDAQVGIEWVDLHEEDVEGRPVTAGSLRLTRRDGTGEVTVRSVSNTVPYEFVAVDTAVGGSVAVLPDGVEQVEVPVRFLESRCDPHALAEVKQPTKFIAQIVLGDGTEHPYIIYPERSYWNAMRATADEACVILGEVEFVGQS
;
A
#
# COMPACT_ATOMS: atom_id res chain seq x y z
N MET A 1 22.10 -45.07 43.07
CA MET A 1 22.23 -45.01 41.59
C MET A 1 21.77 -43.63 41.18
N VAL A 2 22.73 -42.82 40.78
CA VAL A 2 22.52 -41.41 40.44
C VAL A 2 22.27 -41.34 38.93
N SER A 3 21.15 -40.77 38.49
CA SER A 3 20.85 -40.54 37.10
C SER A 3 21.10 -39.04 36.79
N CYS A 4 22.09 -38.76 35.95
CA CYS A 4 22.40 -37.44 35.46
C CYS A 4 21.44 -37.11 34.31
N GLY A 5 20.63 -36.09 34.48
CA GLY A 5 19.91 -35.43 33.40
C GLY A 5 20.82 -34.43 32.70
N SER A 6 20.95 -34.56 31.38
CA SER A 6 21.72 -33.63 30.56
C SER A 6 20.78 -32.54 30.07
N ASP A 7 20.91 -31.32 30.59
CA ASP A 7 20.28 -30.11 30.05
C ASP A 7 20.95 -29.72 28.75
N VAL A 8 20.19 -29.79 27.67
CA VAL A 8 20.60 -29.27 26.37
C VAL A 8 20.19 -27.79 26.32
N ALA A 9 21.15 -26.91 26.42
CA ALA A 9 20.96 -25.47 26.26
C ALA A 9 20.66 -25.15 24.80
N VAL A 10 19.46 -24.59 24.52
CA VAL A 10 19.10 -24.01 23.24
C VAL A 10 19.82 -22.65 23.10
N PRO A 11 20.60 -22.42 22.04
CA PRO A 11 21.22 -21.11 21.87
C PRO A 11 20.16 -20.04 21.56
N ALA A 12 20.17 -18.97 22.31
CA ALA A 12 19.34 -17.79 22.08
C ALA A 12 19.73 -17.15 20.73
N ALA A 13 18.76 -17.01 19.84
CA ALA A 13 18.92 -16.27 18.60
C ALA A 13 19.22 -14.80 18.92
N SER A 14 20.41 -14.35 18.55
CA SER A 14 20.78 -12.94 18.63
C SER A 14 20.02 -12.17 17.59
N SER A 15 19.00 -11.41 18.00
CA SER A 15 18.33 -10.43 17.15
C SER A 15 19.31 -9.26 16.90
N THR A 16 19.91 -9.25 15.72
CA THR A 16 20.67 -8.11 15.24
C THR A 16 19.67 -7.03 14.84
N SER A 17 19.45 -6.06 15.72
CA SER A 17 18.70 -4.85 15.38
C SER A 17 19.50 -4.05 14.36
N ILE A 18 19.02 -3.97 13.12
CA ILE A 18 19.51 -3.03 12.12
C ILE A 18 19.17 -1.62 12.64
N PRO A 19 20.17 -0.72 12.79
CA PRO A 19 19.86 0.65 13.16
C PRO A 19 19.08 1.29 12.01
N ALA A 20 17.83 1.69 12.25
CA ALA A 20 17.09 2.55 11.36
C ALA A 20 17.87 3.87 11.25
N SER A 21 18.50 4.10 10.10
CA SER A 21 19.06 5.41 9.77
C SER A 21 17.90 6.39 9.64
N THR A 22 17.51 7.02 10.74
CA THR A 22 16.65 8.20 10.72
C THR A 22 17.47 9.36 10.20
N THR A 23 17.57 9.48 8.87
CA THR A 23 17.90 10.75 8.27
C THR A 23 16.70 11.65 8.53
N THR A 24 16.78 12.53 9.52
CA THR A 24 15.79 13.58 9.73
C THR A 24 15.90 14.52 8.53
N GLU A 25 15.09 14.28 7.52
CA GLU A 25 14.94 15.20 6.40
C GLU A 25 14.40 16.51 7.00
N ALA A 26 15.05 17.62 6.70
CA ALA A 26 14.73 18.91 7.32
C ALA A 26 13.29 19.29 6.92
N ASP A 27 12.48 19.69 7.90
CA ASP A 27 11.13 20.19 7.66
C ASP A 27 11.18 21.32 6.63
N VAL A 28 10.48 21.15 5.51
CA VAL A 28 10.35 22.19 4.48
C VAL A 28 9.52 23.32 5.09
N PRO A 29 10.08 24.56 5.20
CA PRO A 29 9.35 25.65 5.81
C PRO A 29 8.12 26.02 4.97
N LEU A 30 6.98 26.22 5.64
CA LEU A 30 5.75 26.65 4.99
C LEU A 30 5.83 28.13 4.57
N PRO A 31 5.33 28.51 3.37
CA PRO A 31 5.22 29.89 2.95
C PRO A 31 4.29 30.69 3.86
N THR A 32 4.56 32.00 3.95
CA THR A 32 3.72 32.94 4.73
C THR A 32 3.17 34.03 3.83
N GLY A 33 1.97 34.56 4.13
CA GLY A 33 1.32 35.63 3.40
C GLY A 33 0.80 35.24 2.02
N VAL A 34 0.73 33.94 1.71
CA VAL A 34 0.31 33.42 0.40
C VAL A 34 -0.68 32.26 0.54
N LEU A 35 -1.34 31.96 -0.57
CA LEU A 35 -2.14 30.76 -0.73
C LEU A 35 -1.24 29.65 -1.28
N PHE A 36 -1.19 28.48 -0.61
CA PHE A 36 -0.39 27.33 -1.02
C PHE A 36 -1.07 26.00 -0.72
N ALA A 37 -0.57 24.91 -1.28
CA ALA A 37 -1.11 23.57 -1.09
C ALA A 37 -0.05 22.60 -0.57
N VAL A 38 -0.48 21.68 0.29
CA VAL A 38 0.34 20.58 0.82
C VAL A 38 -0.35 19.26 0.49
N PRO A 39 0.28 18.35 -0.28
CA PRO A 39 -0.23 17.00 -0.45
C PRO A 39 -0.17 16.23 0.88
N THR A 40 -1.31 15.66 1.29
CA THR A 40 -1.43 14.85 2.51
C THR A 40 -2.22 13.57 2.25
N GLN A 41 -2.18 12.62 3.16
CA GLN A 41 -2.89 11.35 3.00
C GLN A 41 -3.52 10.92 4.34
N ASN A 42 -4.83 10.75 4.36
CA ASN A 42 -5.54 10.16 5.47
C ASN A 42 -5.44 8.62 5.42
N ARG A 43 -5.67 7.96 6.56
CA ARG A 43 -5.57 6.49 6.69
C ARG A 43 -6.44 5.70 5.68
N GLU A 44 -7.54 6.30 5.22
CA GLU A 44 -8.48 5.66 4.28
C GLU A 44 -8.19 5.97 2.81
N ASP A 45 -7.38 6.99 2.52
CA ASP A 45 -7.15 7.47 1.15
C ASP A 45 -6.50 6.41 0.24
N PRO A 46 -5.50 5.63 0.70
CA PRO A 46 -4.91 4.59 -0.15
C PRO A 46 -5.92 3.55 -0.62
N ALA A 47 -6.85 3.14 0.26
CA ALA A 47 -7.90 2.17 -0.09
C ALA A 47 -8.93 2.74 -1.09
N LYS A 48 -9.03 4.08 -1.18
CA LYS A 48 -9.90 4.80 -2.11
C LYS A 48 -9.18 5.24 -3.38
N GLY A 49 -7.86 4.97 -3.51
CA GLY A 49 -7.05 5.42 -4.63
C GLY A 49 -6.98 6.94 -4.74
N GLN A 50 -6.87 7.64 -3.62
CA GLN A 50 -6.88 9.10 -3.55
C GLN A 50 -5.83 9.63 -2.57
N PHE A 51 -5.61 10.95 -2.60
CA PHE A 51 -4.88 11.71 -1.60
C PHE A 51 -5.61 13.03 -1.32
N GLN A 52 -5.18 13.78 -0.32
CA GLN A 52 -5.73 15.09 -0.01
C GLN A 52 -4.82 16.18 -0.56
N VAL A 53 -5.42 17.19 -1.15
CA VAL A 53 -4.79 18.48 -1.36
C VAL A 53 -5.23 19.37 -0.20
N GLN A 54 -4.34 19.59 0.75
CA GLN A 54 -4.57 20.48 1.88
C GLN A 54 -4.25 21.91 1.44
N LEU A 55 -5.28 22.74 1.35
CA LEU A 55 -5.18 24.15 0.96
C LEU A 55 -4.96 25.03 2.18
N HIS A 56 -3.90 25.82 2.18
CA HIS A 56 -3.59 26.78 3.23
C HIS A 56 -3.81 28.20 2.69
N ASN A 57 -4.67 28.98 3.32
CA ASN A 57 -4.86 30.39 3.01
C ASN A 57 -4.24 31.26 4.09
N ASP A 58 -2.98 31.63 3.90
CA ASP A 58 -2.26 32.56 4.80
C ASP A 58 -2.37 34.02 4.33
N THR A 59 -3.42 34.33 3.56
CA THR A 59 -3.80 35.70 3.14
C THR A 59 -5.06 36.15 3.86
N ASP A 60 -5.44 37.43 3.69
CA ASP A 60 -6.75 37.93 4.15
C ASP A 60 -7.92 37.63 3.18
N GLY A 61 -7.60 36.98 2.05
CA GLY A 61 -8.55 36.71 0.97
C GLY A 61 -9.59 35.64 1.30
N ARG A 62 -10.70 35.69 0.56
CA ARG A 62 -11.72 34.64 0.56
C ARG A 62 -11.81 34.04 -0.84
N TYR A 63 -11.84 32.70 -0.88
CA TYR A 63 -11.93 31.93 -2.14
C TYR A 63 -13.12 30.97 -2.04
N ASP A 64 -14.12 31.20 -2.89
CA ASP A 64 -15.28 30.32 -3.06
C ASP A 64 -15.02 29.43 -4.28
N LEU A 65 -14.64 28.18 -4.06
CA LEU A 65 -14.21 27.27 -5.12
C LEU A 65 -15.31 26.28 -5.55
N THR A 66 -15.26 25.88 -6.81
CA THR A 66 -16.15 24.90 -7.43
C THR A 66 -15.39 23.65 -7.93
N ALA A 67 -14.09 23.74 -8.16
CA ALA A 67 -13.29 22.61 -8.59
C ALA A 67 -11.82 22.75 -8.16
N VAL A 68 -11.12 21.61 -8.09
CA VAL A 68 -9.70 21.51 -7.78
C VAL A 68 -9.01 20.55 -8.73
N GLN A 69 -7.76 20.84 -9.08
CA GLN A 69 -6.88 19.96 -9.84
C GLN A 69 -5.44 20.07 -9.32
N PHE A 70 -4.78 18.95 -9.07
CA PHE A 70 -3.35 18.90 -8.84
C PHE A 70 -2.64 18.65 -10.17
N ARG A 71 -1.62 19.47 -10.49
CA ARG A 71 -0.84 19.41 -11.73
C ARG A 71 0.64 19.26 -11.40
N TRP A 72 1.24 18.23 -11.94
CA TRP A 72 2.67 18.00 -11.87
C TRP A 72 3.10 17.09 -13.02
N ALA A 73 4.31 17.25 -13.53
CA ALA A 73 4.82 16.39 -14.62
C ALA A 73 4.88 14.90 -14.23
N GLY A 74 5.02 14.59 -12.92
CA GLY A 74 4.97 13.23 -12.42
C GLY A 74 3.57 12.61 -12.45
N TYR A 75 2.51 13.40 -12.26
CA TYR A 75 1.11 13.04 -12.47
C TYR A 75 0.19 14.27 -12.39
N THR A 76 -0.92 14.19 -13.12
CA THR A 76 -1.93 15.26 -13.12
C THR A 76 -3.29 14.65 -12.83
N THR A 77 -3.95 15.08 -11.74
CA THR A 77 -5.29 14.59 -11.42
C THR A 77 -6.31 15.07 -12.43
N PRO A 78 -7.43 14.37 -12.63
CA PRO A 78 -8.58 14.97 -13.29
C PRO A 78 -9.03 16.21 -12.52
N VAL A 79 -9.76 17.11 -13.19
CA VAL A 79 -10.48 18.19 -12.51
C VAL A 79 -11.58 17.58 -11.66
N VAL A 80 -11.58 17.88 -10.38
CA VAL A 80 -12.55 17.34 -9.42
C VAL A 80 -13.49 18.45 -8.98
N GLU A 81 -14.78 18.29 -9.25
CA GLU A 81 -15.81 19.21 -8.76
C GLU A 81 -15.89 19.12 -7.23
N ARG A 82 -15.61 20.23 -6.58
CA ARG A 82 -15.61 20.36 -5.11
C ARG A 82 -16.03 21.78 -4.74
N THR A 83 -17.17 21.92 -4.06
CA THR A 83 -17.60 23.20 -3.51
C THR A 83 -17.03 23.34 -2.11
N ALA A 84 -16.21 24.36 -1.90
CA ALA A 84 -15.70 24.75 -0.59
C ALA A 84 -15.46 26.25 -0.52
N VAL A 85 -15.33 26.76 0.70
CA VAL A 85 -14.99 28.16 0.98
C VAL A 85 -13.76 28.17 1.86
N ILE A 86 -12.75 28.93 1.46
CA ILE A 86 -11.52 29.10 2.23
C ILE A 86 -11.36 30.58 2.53
N VAL A 87 -11.39 30.96 3.80
CA VAL A 87 -11.11 32.33 4.24
C VAL A 87 -9.71 32.44 4.86
N GLY A 88 -9.25 33.66 5.06
CA GLY A 88 -7.93 33.92 5.64
C GLY A 88 -7.68 33.16 6.94
N GLY A 89 -6.48 32.58 7.08
CA GLY A 89 -6.07 31.76 8.22
C GLY A 89 -6.66 30.36 8.28
N GLN A 90 -7.42 29.90 7.26
CA GLN A 90 -8.02 28.58 7.24
C GLN A 90 -7.20 27.57 6.42
N THR A 91 -7.35 26.30 6.82
CA THR A 91 -6.86 25.12 6.09
C THR A 91 -8.06 24.22 5.75
N VAL A 92 -8.10 23.71 4.50
CA VAL A 92 -9.17 22.83 4.00
C VAL A 92 -8.56 21.66 3.25
N ASP A 93 -8.98 20.44 3.57
CA ASP A 93 -8.57 19.22 2.88
C ASP A 93 -9.55 18.88 1.76
N LEU A 94 -9.04 18.69 0.56
CA LEU A 94 -9.84 18.31 -0.62
C LEU A 94 -9.34 16.98 -1.18
N PRO A 95 -10.15 15.91 -1.15
CA PRO A 95 -9.76 14.64 -1.71
C PRO A 95 -9.73 14.71 -3.24
N VAL A 96 -8.62 14.24 -3.82
CA VAL A 96 -8.42 14.10 -5.26
C VAL A 96 -7.95 12.68 -5.58
N PRO A 97 -8.42 12.07 -6.70
CA PRO A 97 -7.99 10.73 -7.08
C PRO A 97 -6.52 10.75 -7.50
N PHE A 98 -5.78 9.69 -7.16
CA PHE A 98 -4.45 9.45 -7.71
C PHE A 98 -4.59 8.73 -9.07
N PRO A 99 -4.18 9.35 -10.18
CA PRO A 99 -4.40 8.78 -11.51
C PRO A 99 -3.36 7.74 -11.93
N GLY A 100 -2.33 7.55 -11.11
CA GLY A 100 -1.09 6.87 -11.45
C GLY A 100 -0.01 7.84 -11.92
N ALA A 101 1.24 7.43 -11.79
CA ALA A 101 2.41 8.22 -12.17
C ALA A 101 2.68 8.17 -13.67
N THR A 102 3.19 9.26 -14.21
CA THR A 102 3.81 9.32 -15.54
C THR A 102 5.32 9.18 -15.34
N CYS A 103 5.81 7.96 -15.35
CA CYS A 103 7.19 7.66 -15.01
C CYS A 103 8.16 8.17 -16.08
N ALA A 104 9.19 8.88 -15.67
CA ALA A 104 10.26 9.36 -16.51
C ALA A 104 11.48 8.42 -16.36
N GLY A 105 12.13 8.11 -17.48
CA GLY A 105 13.32 7.25 -17.49
C GLY A 105 13.03 5.88 -16.89
N ASP A 106 13.79 5.52 -15.86
CA ASP A 106 13.63 4.28 -15.10
C ASP A 106 12.65 4.39 -13.90
N GLY A 107 12.03 5.57 -13.74
CA GLY A 107 11.11 5.84 -12.63
C GLY A 107 11.79 6.07 -11.28
N SER A 108 13.11 6.15 -11.25
CA SER A 108 13.88 6.41 -10.02
C SER A 108 13.79 7.87 -9.56
N ILE A 109 14.31 8.14 -8.37
CA ILE A 109 14.37 9.50 -7.82
C ILE A 109 15.20 10.44 -8.69
N ASP A 110 16.23 9.92 -9.38
CA ASP A 110 17.13 10.72 -10.22
C ASP A 110 16.46 11.18 -11.53
N THR A 111 15.44 10.43 -11.99
CA THR A 111 14.65 10.74 -13.19
C THR A 111 13.31 11.40 -12.88
N MET A 112 12.94 11.49 -11.60
CA MET A 112 11.68 12.10 -11.18
C MET A 112 11.64 13.60 -11.58
N PRO A 113 10.49 14.08 -12.14
CA PRO A 113 10.33 15.50 -12.44
C PRO A 113 10.47 16.37 -11.19
N SER A 114 11.01 17.60 -11.35
CA SER A 114 11.03 18.57 -10.25
C SER A 114 9.61 18.88 -9.75
N LEU A 115 9.47 19.07 -8.45
CA LEU A 115 8.23 19.56 -7.84
C LEU A 115 8.11 21.07 -7.85
N ASP A 116 9.14 21.81 -8.29
CA ASP A 116 9.12 23.27 -8.33
C ASP A 116 8.03 23.81 -9.28
N ASP A 117 7.69 23.02 -10.31
CA ASP A 117 6.63 23.32 -11.27
C ASP A 117 5.27 22.68 -10.91
N ALA A 118 5.17 22.04 -9.75
CA ALA A 118 3.91 21.48 -9.30
C ALA A 118 2.96 22.58 -8.84
N ALA A 119 1.71 22.48 -9.23
CA ALA A 119 0.68 23.47 -8.89
C ALA A 119 -0.65 22.80 -8.52
N VAL A 120 -1.43 23.49 -7.70
CA VAL A 120 -2.86 23.23 -7.53
C VAL A 120 -3.65 24.34 -8.18
N VAL A 121 -4.57 23.97 -9.05
CA VAL A 121 -5.47 24.91 -9.71
C VAL A 121 -6.84 24.80 -9.10
N LEU A 122 -7.34 25.93 -8.60
CA LEU A 122 -8.70 26.11 -8.10
C LEU A 122 -9.55 26.82 -9.16
N ARG A 123 -10.73 26.31 -9.44
CA ARG A 123 -11.75 27.07 -10.17
C ARG A 123 -12.69 27.73 -9.18
N LEU A 124 -12.88 29.04 -9.30
CA LEU A 124 -13.75 29.81 -8.44
C LEU A 124 -15.19 29.87 -8.98
N VAL A 125 -16.12 30.29 -8.13
CA VAL A 125 -17.57 30.44 -8.48
C VAL A 125 -17.79 31.43 -9.63
N ASP A 126 -16.94 32.44 -9.76
CA ASP A 126 -17.01 33.41 -10.86
C ASP A 126 -16.41 32.90 -12.18
N GLY A 127 -15.90 31.66 -12.18
CA GLY A 127 -15.25 31.01 -13.34
C GLY A 127 -13.79 31.34 -13.51
N SER A 128 -13.19 32.18 -12.68
CA SER A 128 -11.74 32.44 -12.69
C SER A 128 -10.97 31.23 -12.11
N GLU A 129 -9.69 31.15 -12.46
CA GLU A 129 -8.77 30.15 -11.92
C GLU A 129 -7.70 30.82 -11.06
N VAL A 130 -7.35 30.16 -9.97
CA VAL A 130 -6.24 30.54 -9.10
C VAL A 130 -5.27 29.37 -9.05
N GLU A 131 -4.01 29.64 -9.39
CA GLU A 131 -2.92 28.67 -9.31
C GLU A 131 -2.11 28.90 -8.03
N MET A 132 -1.80 27.82 -7.33
CA MET A 132 -1.08 27.83 -6.07
C MET A 132 0.16 26.93 -6.16
N SER A 133 1.24 27.36 -5.51
CA SER A 133 2.41 26.49 -5.34
C SER A 133 2.12 25.30 -4.44
N VAL A 134 2.84 24.21 -4.70
CA VAL A 134 2.80 22.99 -3.90
C VAL A 134 4.03 22.91 -3.00
N VAL A 135 3.80 22.61 -1.73
CA VAL A 135 4.87 22.32 -0.75
C VAL A 135 4.73 20.86 -0.34
N ASP A 136 5.60 20.00 -0.82
CA ASP A 136 5.57 18.55 -0.48
C ASP A 136 6.23 18.30 0.88
N GLN A 137 5.69 18.93 1.94
CA GLN A 137 6.23 18.90 3.30
C GLN A 137 6.39 17.47 3.84
N PHE A 138 5.48 16.58 3.49
CA PHE A 138 5.47 15.19 3.93
C PHE A 138 6.01 14.21 2.88
N HIS A 139 6.66 14.72 1.83
CA HIS A 139 7.17 13.93 0.70
C HIS A 139 6.14 13.00 0.07
N LEU A 140 4.83 13.31 0.20
CA LEU A 140 3.76 12.46 -0.27
C LEU A 140 3.70 12.40 -1.80
N ALA A 141 3.79 13.55 -2.48
CA ALA A 141 3.73 13.59 -3.93
C ALA A 141 4.87 12.76 -4.54
N ARG A 142 6.08 12.96 -4.02
CA ARG A 142 7.28 12.19 -4.40
C ARG A 142 7.12 10.70 -4.12
N ARG A 143 6.64 10.34 -2.93
CA ARG A 143 6.43 8.95 -2.53
C ARG A 143 5.42 8.24 -3.43
N LEU A 144 4.26 8.85 -3.70
CA LEU A 144 3.25 8.28 -4.59
C LEU A 144 3.80 8.05 -6.00
N TYR A 145 4.63 8.97 -6.51
CA TYR A 145 5.29 8.81 -7.80
C TYR A 145 6.23 7.60 -7.80
N LEU A 146 7.14 7.52 -6.84
CA LEU A 146 8.15 6.45 -6.76
C LEU A 146 7.52 5.07 -6.57
N GLU A 147 6.57 4.95 -5.61
CA GLU A 147 5.85 3.70 -5.35
C GLU A 147 5.09 3.21 -6.59
N ASP A 148 4.47 4.12 -7.35
CA ASP A 148 3.72 3.74 -8.54
C ASP A 148 4.63 3.42 -9.73
N CYS A 149 5.74 4.13 -9.92
CA CYS A 149 6.71 3.81 -10.95
C CYS A 149 7.40 2.46 -10.69
N GLU A 150 7.74 2.16 -9.46
CA GLU A 150 8.28 0.86 -9.07
C GLU A 150 7.26 -0.26 -9.35
N ARG A 151 5.99 -0.04 -9.00
CA ARG A 151 4.90 -0.97 -9.33
C ARG A 151 4.76 -1.17 -10.84
N GLN A 152 4.76 -0.09 -11.65
CA GLN A 152 4.66 -0.17 -13.11
C GLN A 152 5.84 -0.94 -13.72
N MET A 153 7.06 -0.75 -13.20
CA MET A 153 8.25 -1.47 -13.63
C MET A 153 8.13 -2.98 -13.37
N ILE A 154 7.61 -3.37 -12.21
CA ILE A 154 7.36 -4.78 -11.89
C ILE A 154 6.24 -5.32 -12.78
N ASP A 155 5.12 -4.60 -12.89
CA ASP A 155 3.97 -4.97 -13.70
C ASP A 155 4.31 -5.16 -15.19
N ALA A 156 5.29 -4.43 -15.70
CA ALA A 156 5.76 -4.63 -17.08
C ALA A 156 6.50 -5.97 -17.26
N GLN A 157 7.12 -6.51 -16.21
CA GLN A 157 7.90 -7.74 -16.27
C GLN A 157 7.11 -8.99 -15.91
N VAL A 158 6.24 -8.88 -14.89
CA VAL A 158 5.51 -10.00 -14.31
C VAL A 158 4.14 -9.58 -13.79
N GLY A 159 3.11 -10.37 -14.06
CA GLY A 159 1.83 -10.30 -13.36
C GLY A 159 1.90 -11.13 -12.09
N ILE A 160 1.45 -10.57 -10.96
CA ILE A 160 1.44 -11.26 -9.65
C ILE A 160 0.05 -11.11 -9.07
N GLU A 161 -0.63 -12.24 -8.85
CA GLU A 161 -2.04 -12.22 -8.44
C GLU A 161 -2.40 -13.42 -7.55
N TRP A 162 -3.41 -13.23 -6.71
CA TRP A 162 -4.07 -14.33 -6.00
C TRP A 162 -5.16 -14.91 -6.89
N VAL A 163 -5.18 -16.24 -7.05
CA VAL A 163 -6.16 -16.92 -7.89
C VAL A 163 -6.82 -18.07 -7.15
N ASP A 164 -8.02 -18.41 -7.59
CA ASP A 164 -8.79 -19.57 -7.12
C ASP A 164 -8.97 -19.59 -5.60
N LEU A 165 -9.16 -18.40 -4.99
CA LEU A 165 -9.39 -18.30 -3.55
C LEU A 165 -10.73 -18.92 -3.17
N HIS A 166 -10.70 -19.85 -2.25
CA HIS A 166 -11.85 -20.62 -1.75
C HIS A 166 -11.64 -20.98 -0.29
N GLU A 167 -12.72 -21.42 0.37
CA GLU A 167 -12.65 -21.98 1.72
C GLU A 167 -12.18 -23.44 1.66
N GLU A 168 -11.28 -23.80 2.54
CA GLU A 168 -10.76 -25.15 2.76
C GLU A 168 -10.85 -25.48 4.25
N ASP A 169 -11.25 -26.70 4.61
CA ASP A 169 -11.15 -27.19 5.99
C ASP A 169 -9.77 -27.81 6.22
N VAL A 170 -9.04 -27.27 7.17
CA VAL A 170 -7.74 -27.80 7.60
C VAL A 170 -7.85 -28.19 9.08
N GLU A 171 -7.93 -29.49 9.32
CA GLU A 171 -8.01 -30.06 10.68
C GLU A 171 -9.23 -29.54 11.50
N GLY A 172 -10.37 -29.32 10.84
CA GLY A 172 -11.60 -28.82 11.47
C GLY A 172 -11.64 -27.29 11.60
N ARG A 173 -10.77 -26.57 10.91
CA ARG A 173 -10.66 -25.12 10.93
C ARG A 173 -10.78 -24.57 9.51
N PRO A 174 -11.75 -23.68 9.24
CA PRO A 174 -11.85 -23.07 7.92
C PRO A 174 -10.70 -22.09 7.68
N VAL A 175 -10.07 -22.19 6.52
CA VAL A 175 -9.01 -21.28 6.07
C VAL A 175 -9.31 -20.84 4.64
N THR A 176 -8.84 -19.69 4.22
CA THR A 176 -8.88 -19.34 2.81
C THR A 176 -7.65 -19.92 2.11
N ALA A 177 -7.87 -20.84 1.19
CA ALA A 177 -6.84 -21.44 0.34
C ALA A 177 -6.91 -20.88 -1.09
N GLY A 178 -5.83 -21.06 -1.85
CA GLY A 178 -5.74 -20.68 -3.25
C GLY A 178 -4.31 -20.75 -3.77
N SER A 179 -3.99 -19.98 -4.79
CA SER A 179 -2.64 -19.93 -5.35
C SER A 179 -2.14 -18.50 -5.55
N LEU A 180 -0.83 -18.32 -5.38
CA LEU A 180 -0.10 -17.16 -5.90
C LEU A 180 0.35 -17.51 -7.31
N ARG A 181 -0.17 -16.77 -8.31
CA ARG A 181 0.19 -16.90 -9.72
C ARG A 181 1.17 -15.82 -10.12
N LEU A 182 2.27 -16.24 -10.72
CA LEU A 182 3.22 -15.38 -11.39
C LEU A 182 3.12 -15.64 -12.89
N THR A 183 2.86 -14.63 -13.70
CA THR A 183 2.76 -14.72 -15.15
C THR A 183 3.75 -13.77 -15.80
N ARG A 184 4.68 -14.30 -16.62
CA ARG A 184 5.65 -13.49 -17.33
C ARG A 184 4.95 -12.58 -18.34
N ARG A 185 5.42 -11.35 -18.40
CA ARG A 185 5.02 -10.36 -19.41
C ARG A 185 6.23 -10.08 -20.32
N ASP A 186 6.68 -8.86 -20.41
CA ASP A 186 7.78 -8.46 -21.30
C ASP A 186 9.18 -8.69 -20.71
N GLY A 187 9.29 -9.04 -19.43
CA GLY A 187 10.56 -9.21 -18.73
C GLY A 187 11.29 -10.51 -19.06
N THR A 188 12.62 -10.47 -18.98
CA THR A 188 13.52 -11.62 -19.03
C THR A 188 14.21 -11.82 -17.68
N GLY A 189 14.77 -13.01 -17.46
CA GLY A 189 15.42 -13.34 -16.20
C GLY A 189 14.47 -13.95 -15.16
N GLU A 190 15.05 -14.37 -14.04
CA GLU A 190 14.31 -14.94 -12.93
C GLU A 190 13.58 -13.85 -12.14
N VAL A 191 12.34 -14.15 -11.71
CA VAL A 191 11.59 -13.32 -10.77
C VAL A 191 11.31 -14.15 -9.52
N THR A 192 11.68 -13.63 -8.36
CA THR A 192 11.51 -14.33 -7.08
C THR A 192 10.61 -13.52 -6.15
N VAL A 193 9.53 -14.12 -5.66
CA VAL A 193 8.79 -13.63 -4.50
C VAL A 193 9.47 -14.16 -3.25
N ARG A 194 10.26 -13.32 -2.59
CA ARG A 194 11.06 -13.72 -1.42
C ARG A 194 10.19 -13.95 -0.20
N SER A 195 9.29 -13.02 0.06
CA SER A 195 8.38 -13.07 1.20
C SER A 195 7.08 -12.35 0.90
N VAL A 196 6.05 -12.65 1.68
CA VAL A 196 4.79 -11.92 1.72
C VAL A 196 4.47 -11.62 3.18
N SER A 197 4.11 -10.38 3.47
CA SER A 197 3.78 -9.96 4.83
C SER A 197 2.42 -10.50 5.27
N ASN A 198 2.27 -10.75 6.57
CA ASN A 198 0.97 -10.89 7.20
C ASN A 198 0.22 -9.55 7.19
N THR A 199 -1.09 -9.61 7.32
CA THR A 199 -1.93 -8.44 7.62
C THR A 199 -2.46 -8.53 9.06
N VAL A 200 -3.23 -7.57 9.51
CA VAL A 200 -3.81 -7.67 10.86
C VAL A 200 -4.77 -8.87 10.97
N PRO A 201 -5.71 -9.09 10.02
CA PRO A 201 -6.62 -10.22 10.12
C PRO A 201 -6.08 -11.55 9.56
N TYR A 202 -5.00 -11.52 8.75
CA TYR A 202 -4.54 -12.72 8.05
C TYR A 202 -3.05 -13.00 8.24
N GLU A 203 -2.74 -14.23 8.60
CA GLU A 203 -1.42 -14.84 8.47
C GLU A 203 -1.31 -15.50 7.10
N PHE A 204 -0.29 -15.12 6.34
CA PHE A 204 0.02 -15.71 5.06
C PHE A 204 0.93 -16.95 5.24
N VAL A 205 0.57 -18.06 4.60
CA VAL A 205 1.35 -19.30 4.60
C VAL A 205 1.50 -19.83 3.17
N ALA A 206 2.73 -19.96 2.69
CA ALA A 206 3.00 -20.74 1.48
C ALA A 206 2.99 -22.23 1.86
N VAL A 207 2.19 -23.04 1.15
CA VAL A 207 2.04 -24.47 1.46
C VAL A 207 3.34 -25.23 1.13
N ASP A 208 3.94 -24.88 -0.03
CA ASP A 208 5.23 -25.40 -0.46
C ASP A 208 6.17 -24.22 -0.75
N THR A 209 7.25 -24.10 0.00
CA THR A 209 8.25 -23.07 -0.25
C THR A 209 9.20 -23.49 -1.37
N ALA A 210 9.56 -22.55 -2.24
CA ALA A 210 10.56 -22.77 -3.26
C ALA A 210 11.96 -23.02 -2.67
N VAL A 211 12.88 -23.48 -3.51
CA VAL A 211 14.29 -23.70 -3.11
C VAL A 211 14.88 -22.38 -2.58
N GLY A 212 15.51 -22.45 -1.41
CA GLY A 212 16.07 -21.26 -0.74
C GLY A 212 15.13 -20.51 0.19
N GLY A 213 13.91 -21.05 0.46
CA GLY A 213 12.96 -20.47 1.41
C GLY A 213 12.13 -19.31 0.85
N SER A 214 12.18 -19.07 -0.46
CA SER A 214 11.32 -18.08 -1.13
C SER A 214 9.89 -18.62 -1.28
N VAL A 215 8.91 -17.71 -1.34
CA VAL A 215 7.49 -18.06 -1.55
C VAL A 215 7.27 -18.63 -2.94
N ALA A 216 7.79 -17.98 -3.98
CA ALA A 216 7.67 -18.42 -5.36
C ALA A 216 8.88 -18.00 -6.18
N VAL A 217 9.20 -18.78 -7.21
CA VAL A 217 10.23 -18.46 -8.20
C VAL A 217 9.64 -18.69 -9.59
N LEU A 218 9.70 -17.69 -10.46
CA LEU A 218 9.40 -17.77 -11.88
C LEU A 218 10.75 -17.80 -12.63
N PRO A 219 11.24 -18.98 -13.04
CA PRO A 219 12.53 -19.09 -13.72
C PRO A 219 12.54 -18.37 -15.07
N ASP A 220 13.72 -18.02 -15.56
CA ASP A 220 13.87 -17.46 -16.90
C ASP A 220 13.30 -18.41 -17.97
N GLY A 221 12.60 -17.86 -18.97
CA GLY A 221 11.97 -18.62 -20.04
C GLY A 221 10.72 -19.42 -19.64
N VAL A 222 10.31 -19.39 -18.36
CA VAL A 222 9.04 -19.97 -17.91
C VAL A 222 7.94 -18.91 -17.98
N GLU A 223 6.79 -19.27 -18.60
CA GLU A 223 5.70 -18.31 -18.79
C GLU A 223 4.87 -18.09 -17.52
N GLN A 224 4.65 -19.14 -16.74
CA GLN A 224 3.78 -19.07 -15.55
C GLN A 224 4.20 -20.08 -14.50
N VAL A 225 4.03 -19.67 -13.23
CA VAL A 225 4.14 -20.53 -12.05
C VAL A 225 2.97 -20.25 -11.12
N GLU A 226 2.44 -21.29 -10.49
CA GLU A 226 1.47 -21.19 -9.42
C GLU A 226 2.00 -21.90 -8.18
N VAL A 227 1.85 -21.24 -7.04
CA VAL A 227 2.27 -21.77 -5.73
C VAL A 227 1.05 -21.78 -4.81
N PRO A 228 0.69 -22.94 -4.24
CA PRO A 228 -0.43 -23.03 -3.32
C PRO A 228 -0.17 -22.24 -2.03
N VAL A 229 -1.18 -21.50 -1.59
CA VAL A 229 -1.10 -20.62 -0.42
C VAL A 229 -2.33 -20.77 0.46
N ARG A 230 -2.19 -20.38 1.72
CA ARG A 230 -3.28 -20.27 2.68
C ARG A 230 -3.22 -18.95 3.42
N PHE A 231 -4.38 -18.44 3.77
CA PHE A 231 -4.58 -17.29 4.64
C PHE A 231 -5.34 -17.78 5.87
N LEU A 232 -4.63 -17.85 6.98
CA LEU A 232 -5.20 -18.20 8.26
C LEU A 232 -5.61 -16.92 8.98
N GLU A 233 -6.59 -17.00 9.88
CA GLU A 233 -6.85 -15.87 10.76
C GLU A 233 -5.65 -15.64 11.69
N SER A 234 -5.24 -14.38 11.77
CA SER A 234 -4.11 -13.96 12.60
C SER A 234 -4.58 -13.31 13.89
N ARG A 235 -5.69 -12.60 13.83
CA ARG A 235 -6.21 -11.84 14.98
C ARG A 235 -7.72 -11.78 14.95
N CYS A 236 -8.34 -12.26 16.02
CA CYS A 236 -9.79 -12.32 16.19
C CYS A 236 -10.36 -11.20 17.08
N ASP A 237 -9.52 -10.31 17.61
CA ASP A 237 -9.95 -9.19 18.44
C ASP A 237 -10.86 -8.22 17.66
N PRO A 238 -12.16 -8.07 18.00
CA PRO A 238 -13.10 -7.24 17.26
C PRO A 238 -12.68 -5.77 17.19
N HIS A 239 -11.98 -5.24 18.19
CA HIS A 239 -11.51 -3.85 18.20
C HIS A 239 -10.43 -3.66 17.15
N ALA A 240 -9.43 -4.54 17.12
CA ALA A 240 -8.38 -4.49 16.10
C ALA A 240 -8.94 -4.64 14.69
N LEU A 241 -9.89 -5.57 14.48
CA LEU A 241 -10.53 -5.77 13.17
C LEU A 241 -11.34 -4.54 12.71
N ALA A 242 -12.02 -3.84 13.63
CA ALA A 242 -12.76 -2.62 13.32
C ALA A 242 -11.87 -1.44 12.91
N GLU A 243 -10.63 -1.39 13.41
CA GLU A 243 -9.68 -0.32 13.10
C GLU A 243 -8.87 -0.54 11.82
N VAL A 244 -8.86 -1.75 11.27
CA VAL A 244 -8.12 -2.07 10.05
C VAL A 244 -8.78 -1.45 8.83
N LYS A 245 -8.06 -0.58 8.14
CA LYS A 245 -8.54 0.10 6.92
C LYS A 245 -8.16 -0.62 5.63
N GLN A 246 -7.14 -1.48 5.69
CA GLN A 246 -6.62 -2.25 4.54
C GLN A 246 -6.36 -3.71 4.95
N PRO A 247 -7.42 -4.48 5.23
CA PRO A 247 -7.28 -5.83 5.78
C PRO A 247 -6.61 -6.83 4.82
N THR A 248 -6.69 -6.57 3.52
CA THR A 248 -6.19 -7.46 2.45
C THR A 248 -5.00 -6.88 1.71
N LYS A 249 -4.28 -5.93 2.31
CA LYS A 249 -3.05 -5.35 1.73
C LYS A 249 -1.85 -6.24 2.08
N PHE A 250 -1.51 -7.17 1.22
CA PHE A 250 -0.32 -8.02 1.37
C PHE A 250 0.87 -7.35 0.68
N ILE A 251 1.98 -7.20 1.39
CA ILE A 251 3.22 -6.65 0.84
C ILE A 251 4.17 -7.81 0.57
N ALA A 252 4.49 -8.02 -0.70
CA ALA A 252 5.50 -8.97 -1.15
C ALA A 252 6.85 -8.27 -1.33
N GLN A 253 7.94 -8.99 -1.12
CA GLN A 253 9.28 -8.58 -1.53
C GLN A 253 9.64 -9.32 -2.80
N ILE A 254 9.76 -8.58 -3.90
CA ILE A 254 10.03 -9.11 -5.24
C ILE A 254 11.50 -8.86 -5.57
N VAL A 255 12.20 -9.90 -6.00
CA VAL A 255 13.56 -9.80 -6.54
C VAL A 255 13.49 -10.02 -8.03
N LEU A 256 13.97 -9.06 -8.79
CA LEU A 256 14.08 -9.13 -10.26
C LEU A 256 15.46 -9.65 -10.67
N GLY A 257 15.65 -9.87 -11.97
CA GLY A 257 16.87 -10.47 -12.52
C GLY A 257 18.18 -9.72 -12.22
N ASP A 258 18.13 -8.45 -11.83
CA ASP A 258 19.28 -7.64 -11.37
C ASP A 258 19.64 -7.86 -9.89
N GLY A 259 18.85 -8.66 -9.15
CA GLY A 259 19.01 -8.93 -7.74
C GLY A 259 18.49 -7.84 -6.80
N THR A 260 17.89 -6.78 -7.33
CA THR A 260 17.28 -5.72 -6.52
C THR A 260 15.94 -6.20 -5.94
N GLU A 261 15.71 -5.86 -4.68
CA GLU A 261 14.50 -6.19 -3.94
C GLU A 261 13.53 -5.01 -3.94
N HIS A 262 12.29 -5.28 -4.34
CA HIS A 262 11.23 -4.28 -4.50
C HIS A 262 10.00 -4.65 -3.69
N PRO A 263 9.41 -3.73 -2.91
CA PRO A 263 8.13 -3.94 -2.29
C PRO A 263 7.01 -3.88 -3.33
N TYR A 264 6.11 -4.85 -3.29
CA TYR A 264 4.98 -4.93 -4.19
C TYR A 264 3.71 -5.29 -3.43
N ILE A 265 2.61 -4.57 -3.68
CA ILE A 265 1.36 -4.80 -2.98
C ILE A 265 0.46 -5.71 -3.82
N ILE A 266 0.06 -6.85 -3.24
CA ILE A 266 -0.86 -7.78 -3.87
C ILE A 266 -2.21 -7.67 -3.14
N TYR A 267 -3.24 -7.23 -3.86
CA TYR A 267 -4.62 -7.27 -3.39
C TYR A 267 -5.35 -8.47 -4.01
N PRO A 268 -6.13 -9.23 -3.23
CA PRO A 268 -7.08 -10.15 -3.83
C PRO A 268 -8.14 -9.35 -4.61
N GLU A 269 -8.71 -9.96 -5.63
CA GLU A 269 -9.86 -9.35 -6.32
C GLU A 269 -10.99 -9.06 -5.31
N ARG A 270 -11.70 -7.97 -5.55
CA ARG A 270 -12.76 -7.51 -4.64
C ARG A 270 -13.86 -8.57 -4.41
N SER A 271 -14.09 -9.43 -5.39
CA SER A 271 -15.01 -10.58 -5.32
C SER A 271 -14.68 -11.53 -4.16
N TYR A 272 -13.42 -11.69 -3.80
CA TYR A 272 -12.98 -12.59 -2.73
C TYR A 272 -13.05 -11.97 -1.32
N TRP A 273 -13.11 -10.66 -1.20
CA TRP A 273 -13.00 -9.99 0.12
C TRP A 273 -14.04 -10.45 1.13
N ASN A 274 -15.30 -10.60 0.70
CA ASN A 274 -16.38 -11.03 1.59
C ASN A 274 -16.22 -12.49 1.98
N ALA A 275 -15.78 -13.35 1.06
CA ALA A 275 -15.54 -14.77 1.33
C ALA A 275 -14.37 -14.95 2.32
N MET A 276 -13.21 -14.29 2.06
CA MET A 276 -12.07 -14.33 2.97
C MET A 276 -12.45 -13.87 4.39
N ARG A 277 -13.25 -12.80 4.48
CA ARG A 277 -13.71 -12.29 5.77
C ARG A 277 -14.63 -13.29 6.46
N ALA A 278 -15.60 -13.88 5.76
CA ALA A 278 -16.52 -14.86 6.33
C ALA A 278 -15.77 -16.08 6.87
N THR A 279 -14.81 -16.61 6.12
CA THR A 279 -13.95 -17.72 6.52
C THR A 279 -13.14 -17.38 7.79
N ALA A 280 -12.56 -16.18 7.87
CA ALA A 280 -11.81 -15.75 9.05
C ALA A 280 -12.73 -15.55 10.28
N ASP A 281 -13.91 -14.96 10.09
CA ASP A 281 -14.91 -14.76 11.14
C ASP A 281 -15.37 -16.13 11.70
N GLU A 282 -15.60 -17.14 10.84
CA GLU A 282 -15.97 -18.50 11.25
C GLU A 282 -14.83 -19.20 12.02
N ALA A 283 -13.60 -19.09 11.54
CA ALA A 283 -12.42 -19.62 12.23
C ALA A 283 -12.26 -19.01 13.64
N CYS A 284 -12.49 -17.71 13.78
CA CYS A 284 -12.44 -17.01 15.07
C CYS A 284 -13.53 -17.52 16.06
N VAL A 285 -14.71 -17.87 15.58
CA VAL A 285 -15.76 -18.48 16.42
C VAL A 285 -15.33 -19.86 16.92
N ILE A 286 -14.76 -20.68 16.05
CA ILE A 286 -14.29 -22.03 16.41
C ILE A 286 -13.18 -21.97 17.48
N LEU A 287 -12.30 -20.97 17.39
CA LEU A 287 -11.26 -20.73 18.40
C LEU A 287 -11.80 -20.24 19.74
N GLY A 288 -13.09 -19.85 19.82
CA GLY A 288 -13.72 -19.33 21.02
C GLY A 288 -13.27 -17.92 21.40
N GLU A 289 -12.67 -17.20 20.46
CA GLU A 289 -12.19 -15.82 20.68
C GLU A 289 -13.25 -14.76 20.39
N VAL A 290 -14.36 -15.13 19.73
CA VAL A 290 -15.49 -14.24 19.42
C VAL A 290 -16.82 -14.96 19.69
N GLU A 291 -17.67 -14.39 20.56
CA GLU A 291 -19.08 -14.77 20.63
C GLU A 291 -19.86 -13.93 19.61
N PHE A 292 -20.35 -14.54 18.53
CA PHE A 292 -21.31 -13.88 17.65
C PHE A 292 -22.64 -13.74 18.38
N VAL A 293 -22.93 -12.53 18.85
CA VAL A 293 -24.29 -12.17 19.25
C VAL A 293 -25.11 -12.10 17.98
N GLY A 294 -25.89 -13.15 17.73
CA GLY A 294 -26.73 -13.25 16.54
C GLY A 294 -27.63 -12.02 16.44
N GLN A 295 -27.54 -11.33 15.29
CA GLN A 295 -28.55 -10.34 14.91
C GLN A 295 -29.84 -11.11 14.61
N SER A 296 -30.76 -11.08 15.54
CA SER A 296 -32.15 -11.51 15.37
C SER A 296 -33.00 -10.40 14.75
#